data_8bc6c53d4f0cd86ac3e44ae5e311df7d
#
_entry.id   8bc6c53d4f0cd86ac3e44ae5e311df7d
#
_cell.length_a   1.000
_cell.length_b   1.000
_cell.length_c   1.000
_cell.angle_alpha   90.00
_cell.angle_beta   90.00
_cell.angle_gamma   90.00
#
_symmetry.space_group_name_H-M   'P 1'
#
loop_
_entity.id
_entity.type
_entity.pdbx_description
1 polymer ?
#
loop_
_entity_poly.entity_id
_entity_poly.type
_entity_poly.pdbx_seq_one_letter_code
_entity_poly.pdbx_strand_id
1 'polypeptide(L)'
;SAFAVTAGSSGAGQCFDPTLPVSGTSVISSSNPLPNAVYYSKSGQPESVPIGNYLLVGSAEYPVRRIVALRESLFILKDDGIFRLIGTGPGSFEVALLDNTAVIEGIDSACAFNNQVWAMSNQGVISISDTGVAVMSRPIEKDVIQVTAPQYTNFQSATFGFAYESDRKYILATVTDESDQYATQEYVYNSFTNSWTRWTRTFNCGFVNPANNRIYWGHPSNGYVYVERKS
;
A
#
# COMPACT_ATOMS: atom_id res chain seq x y z
N SER A 1 -10.70 -14.94 -0.96
CA SER A 1 -9.61 -15.35 -0.04
C SER A 1 -9.04 -14.12 0.61
N ALA A 2 -8.81 -14.15 1.92
CA ALA A 2 -8.15 -13.09 2.65
C ALA A 2 -6.64 -13.40 2.70
N PHE A 3 -5.82 -12.38 2.49
CA PHE A 3 -4.37 -12.46 2.58
C PHE A 3 -3.91 -11.70 3.83
N ALA A 4 -3.04 -12.31 4.61
CA ALA A 4 -2.37 -11.66 5.72
C ALA A 4 -0.90 -11.46 5.38
N VAL A 5 -0.38 -10.28 5.62
CA VAL A 5 1.05 -9.95 5.47
C VAL A 5 1.66 -9.87 6.86
N THR A 6 2.71 -10.62 7.09
CA THR A 6 3.55 -10.42 8.27
C THR A 6 4.76 -9.59 7.87
N ALA A 7 4.72 -8.28 8.12
CA ALA A 7 5.91 -7.46 8.04
C ALA A 7 6.84 -7.83 9.22
N GLY A 8 8.10 -8.12 8.91
CA GLY A 8 9.11 -8.40 9.92
C GLY A 8 9.51 -7.14 10.68
N SER A 9 8.68 -6.67 11.58
CA SER A 9 9.05 -5.67 12.56
C SER A 9 8.68 -6.16 13.95
N SER A 10 9.38 -5.71 14.95
CA SER A 10 9.35 -6.12 16.35
C SER A 10 8.01 -5.92 17.09
N GLY A 11 6.91 -5.89 16.38
CA GLY A 11 5.54 -5.79 16.88
C GLY A 11 4.63 -6.84 16.26
N ALA A 12 5.17 -8.01 16.01
CA ALA A 12 4.54 -9.11 15.29
C ALA A 12 3.11 -9.40 15.71
N GLY A 13 2.17 -9.21 14.82
CA GLY A 13 0.92 -9.92 14.85
C GLY A 13 1.19 -11.43 14.72
N GLN A 14 0.86 -12.20 15.73
CA GLN A 14 1.01 -13.65 15.71
C GLN A 14 -0.07 -14.21 14.78
N CYS A 15 0.32 -14.94 13.74
CA CYS A 15 -0.63 -15.76 12.99
C CYS A 15 -1.04 -16.95 13.87
N PHE A 16 -2.28 -16.92 14.32
CA PHE A 16 -2.85 -17.97 15.13
C PHE A 16 -3.62 -18.95 14.24
N ASP A 17 -3.27 -20.25 14.29
CA ASP A 17 -4.08 -21.30 13.66
C ASP A 17 -5.08 -21.86 14.69
N PRO A 18 -6.36 -21.51 14.61
CA PRO A 18 -7.36 -21.94 15.58
C PRO A 18 -7.68 -23.45 15.49
N THR A 19 -7.16 -24.16 14.49
CA THR A 19 -7.36 -25.61 14.34
C THR A 19 -6.30 -26.43 15.08
N LEU A 20 -5.23 -25.80 15.57
CA LEU A 20 -4.22 -26.47 16.37
C LEU A 20 -4.65 -26.53 17.84
N PRO A 21 -4.46 -27.67 18.53
CA PRO A 21 -4.73 -27.75 19.96
C PRO A 21 -3.84 -26.76 20.72
N VAL A 22 -4.41 -26.11 21.72
CA VAL A 22 -3.79 -25.01 22.48
C VAL A 22 -2.46 -25.40 23.14
N SER A 23 -2.17 -26.69 23.27
CA SER A 23 -0.92 -27.24 23.81
C SER A 23 0.21 -27.40 22.78
N GLY A 24 -0.04 -27.08 21.53
CA GLY A 24 0.94 -27.22 20.44
C GLY A 24 1.06 -25.96 19.59
N THR A 25 1.17 -24.81 20.24
CA THR A 25 1.34 -23.51 19.57
C THR A 25 2.64 -23.47 18.79
N SER A 26 2.59 -23.83 17.52
CA SER A 26 3.61 -23.39 16.56
C SER A 26 3.33 -21.93 16.21
N VAL A 27 3.73 -21.04 17.09
CA VAL A 27 3.82 -19.61 16.82
C VAL A 27 4.93 -19.45 15.81
N ILE A 28 4.69 -18.71 14.72
CA ILE A 28 5.80 -18.24 13.89
C ILE A 28 6.65 -17.37 14.81
N SER A 29 7.76 -17.94 15.27
CA SER A 29 8.68 -17.26 16.17
C SER A 29 9.25 -16.04 15.44
N SER A 30 9.30 -14.90 16.11
CA SER A 30 10.03 -13.72 15.67
C SER A 30 11.54 -13.99 15.46
N SER A 31 12.03 -15.14 15.89
CA SER A 31 13.43 -15.57 15.72
C SER A 31 13.75 -16.13 14.32
N ASN A 32 12.75 -16.43 13.51
CA ASN A 32 12.95 -16.84 12.10
C ASN A 32 11.83 -16.24 11.22
N PRO A 33 11.78 -14.91 11.08
CA PRO A 33 10.79 -14.28 10.25
C PRO A 33 11.02 -14.66 8.79
N LEU A 34 9.94 -14.98 8.06
CA LEU A 34 9.93 -15.08 6.61
C LEU A 34 9.43 -13.74 6.04
N PRO A 35 10.30 -12.75 5.87
CA PRO A 35 9.88 -11.39 5.54
C PRO A 35 9.25 -11.28 4.14
N ASN A 36 9.58 -12.24 3.28
CA ASN A 36 9.03 -12.35 1.93
C ASN A 36 7.85 -13.31 1.80
N ALA A 37 7.29 -13.80 2.91
CA ALA A 37 6.14 -14.70 2.89
C ALA A 37 4.81 -13.95 2.81
N VAL A 38 3.94 -14.42 1.95
CA VAL A 38 2.53 -14.03 1.89
C VAL A 38 1.69 -15.22 2.33
N TYR A 39 1.00 -15.06 3.45
CA TYR A 39 0.14 -16.08 4.02
C TYR A 39 -1.28 -15.97 3.46
N TYR A 40 -1.95 -17.10 3.30
CA TYR A 40 -3.33 -17.14 2.82
C TYR A 40 -4.20 -18.07 3.67
N SER A 41 -5.47 -17.71 3.79
CA SER A 41 -6.47 -18.47 4.55
C SER A 41 -6.91 -19.72 3.81
N LYS A 42 -7.54 -20.65 4.53
CA LYS A 42 -8.29 -21.76 3.93
C LYS A 42 -9.46 -21.21 3.09
N SER A 43 -9.83 -21.95 2.06
CA SER A 43 -11.00 -21.61 1.25
C SER A 43 -12.27 -21.63 2.10
N GLY A 44 -13.05 -20.55 2.04
CA GLY A 44 -14.29 -20.38 2.83
C GLY A 44 -14.09 -20.13 4.32
N GLN A 45 -12.84 -20.05 4.82
CA GLN A 45 -12.51 -19.83 6.22
C GLN A 45 -11.47 -18.70 6.34
N PRO A 46 -11.87 -17.42 6.20
CA PRO A 46 -10.92 -16.29 6.18
C PRO A 46 -10.15 -16.11 7.49
N GLU A 47 -10.66 -16.62 8.58
CA GLU A 47 -10.05 -16.55 9.91
C GLU A 47 -9.01 -17.66 10.17
N SER A 48 -8.99 -18.71 9.31
CA SER A 48 -8.09 -19.85 9.46
C SER A 48 -6.91 -19.71 8.48
N VAL A 49 -5.74 -19.37 9.01
CA VAL A 49 -4.49 -19.26 8.26
C VAL A 49 -3.50 -20.31 8.77
N PRO A 50 -3.47 -21.51 8.18
CA PRO A 50 -2.52 -22.55 8.57
C PRO A 50 -1.09 -22.10 8.35
N ILE A 51 -0.19 -22.51 9.24
CA ILE A 51 1.23 -22.13 9.19
C ILE A 51 1.94 -22.55 7.89
N GLY A 52 1.45 -23.59 7.23
CA GLY A 52 1.99 -24.07 5.94
C GLY A 52 1.36 -23.37 4.72
N ASN A 53 0.36 -22.52 4.90
CA ASN A 53 -0.32 -21.82 3.80
C ASN A 53 0.38 -20.49 3.50
N TYR A 54 1.54 -20.54 2.89
CA TYR A 54 2.29 -19.35 2.48
C TYR A 54 2.96 -19.53 1.12
N LEU A 55 3.29 -18.41 0.51
CA LEU A 55 4.05 -18.30 -0.72
C LEU A 55 5.26 -17.40 -0.44
N LEU A 56 6.41 -17.79 -0.93
CA LEU A 56 7.61 -16.94 -0.90
C LEU A 56 7.65 -16.08 -2.16
N VAL A 57 7.83 -14.78 -1.97
CA VAL A 57 7.82 -13.79 -3.05
C VAL A 57 9.18 -13.09 -3.09
N GLY A 58 9.90 -13.22 -4.20
CA GLY A 58 11.22 -12.60 -4.37
C GLY A 58 12.26 -13.00 -3.33
N SER A 59 13.24 -12.14 -3.09
CA SER A 59 14.32 -12.39 -2.13
C SER A 59 13.84 -12.31 -0.68
N ALA A 60 14.38 -13.15 0.20
CA ALA A 60 14.13 -13.14 1.64
C ALA A 60 14.78 -11.94 2.36
N GLU A 61 15.69 -11.23 1.70
CA GLU A 61 16.34 -10.03 2.27
C GLU A 61 15.39 -8.83 2.34
N TYR A 62 14.38 -8.81 1.47
CA TYR A 62 13.46 -7.69 1.33
C TYR A 62 12.06 -8.09 1.79
N PRO A 63 11.50 -7.38 2.79
CA PRO A 63 10.17 -7.67 3.30
C PRO A 63 9.07 -7.27 2.30
N VAL A 64 7.92 -7.93 2.43
CA VAL A 64 6.69 -7.47 1.76
C VAL A 64 6.23 -6.16 2.44
N ARG A 65 6.11 -5.10 1.67
CA ARG A 65 5.71 -3.78 2.15
C ARG A 65 4.20 -3.57 2.09
N ARG A 66 3.60 -3.90 0.96
CA ARG A 66 2.17 -3.72 0.74
C ARG A 66 1.62 -4.78 -0.21
N ILE A 67 0.36 -5.11 -0.04
CA ILE A 67 -0.38 -5.94 -0.99
C ILE A 67 -1.62 -5.15 -1.43
N VAL A 68 -1.86 -5.10 -2.73
CA VAL A 68 -3.02 -4.43 -3.31
C VAL A 68 -3.70 -5.38 -4.28
N ALA A 69 -4.99 -5.63 -4.05
CA ALA A 69 -5.81 -6.44 -4.95
C ALA A 69 -6.36 -5.57 -6.09
N LEU A 70 -6.27 -6.09 -7.30
CA LEU A 70 -6.84 -5.48 -8.48
C LEU A 70 -7.42 -6.57 -9.37
N ARG A 71 -8.76 -6.61 -9.49
CA ARG A 71 -9.48 -7.64 -10.25
C ARG A 71 -9.09 -9.05 -9.82
N GLU A 72 -8.53 -9.85 -10.74
CA GLU A 72 -8.10 -11.24 -10.52
C GLU A 72 -6.61 -11.35 -10.13
N SER A 73 -5.90 -10.22 -10.05
CA SER A 73 -4.48 -10.15 -9.71
C SER A 73 -4.28 -9.55 -8.33
N LEU A 74 -3.24 -10.00 -7.65
CA LEU A 74 -2.75 -9.41 -6.42
C LEU A 74 -1.35 -8.85 -6.67
N PHE A 75 -1.18 -7.55 -6.47
CA PHE A 75 0.12 -6.91 -6.58
C PHE A 75 0.79 -6.88 -5.22
N ILE A 76 2.01 -7.39 -5.18
CA ILE A 76 2.84 -7.48 -3.98
C ILE A 76 4.01 -6.53 -4.18
N LEU A 77 4.04 -5.50 -3.34
CA LEU A 77 5.03 -4.41 -3.40
C LEU A 77 6.13 -4.68 -2.40
N LYS A 78 7.37 -4.74 -2.87
CA LYS A 78 8.57 -5.02 -2.09
C LYS A 78 9.69 -4.03 -2.47
N ASP A 79 10.78 -4.04 -1.69
CA ASP A 79 11.94 -3.21 -1.99
C ASP A 79 12.81 -3.78 -3.13
N ASP A 80 12.65 -5.07 -3.46
CA ASP A 80 13.32 -5.72 -4.59
C ASP A 80 12.49 -5.73 -5.89
N GLY A 81 11.30 -5.13 -5.85
CA GLY A 81 10.45 -4.99 -7.02
C GLY A 81 8.96 -5.17 -6.77
N ILE A 82 8.23 -5.15 -7.85
CA ILE A 82 6.78 -5.32 -7.89
C ILE A 82 6.48 -6.69 -8.45
N PHE A 83 5.76 -7.50 -7.68
CA PHE A 83 5.36 -8.85 -8.06
C PHE A 83 3.86 -8.91 -8.28
N ARG A 84 3.46 -9.77 -9.20
CA ARG A 84 2.06 -10.08 -9.49
C ARG A 84 1.78 -11.53 -9.13
N LEU A 85 0.76 -11.73 -8.31
CA LEU A 85 0.21 -13.05 -7.99
C LEU A 85 -1.12 -13.22 -8.72
N ILE A 86 -1.25 -14.33 -9.41
CA ILE A 86 -2.49 -14.78 -10.06
C ILE A 86 -2.84 -16.19 -9.60
N GLY A 87 -4.08 -16.61 -9.82
CA GLY A 87 -4.56 -17.95 -9.48
C GLY A 87 -5.79 -17.90 -8.60
N THR A 88 -6.53 -19.00 -8.61
CA THR A 88 -7.83 -19.16 -7.91
C THR A 88 -7.75 -20.00 -6.64
N GLY A 89 -6.58 -20.61 -6.38
CA GLY A 89 -6.38 -21.46 -5.20
C GLY A 89 -4.93 -21.89 -5.03
N PRO A 90 -4.59 -22.55 -3.92
CA PRO A 90 -3.22 -22.89 -3.53
C PRO A 90 -2.41 -23.65 -4.60
N GLY A 91 -3.08 -24.52 -5.36
CA GLY A 91 -2.42 -25.31 -6.41
C GLY A 91 -2.25 -24.57 -7.74
N SER A 92 -2.79 -23.35 -7.87
CA SER A 92 -2.75 -22.53 -9.09
C SER A 92 -2.12 -21.17 -8.87
N PHE A 93 -1.61 -20.89 -7.67
CA PHE A 93 -0.96 -19.62 -7.39
C PHE A 93 0.36 -19.52 -8.15
N GLU A 94 0.49 -18.48 -8.95
CA GLU A 94 1.68 -18.14 -9.72
C GLU A 94 2.13 -16.72 -9.38
N VAL A 95 3.40 -16.59 -8.98
CA VAL A 95 4.03 -15.31 -8.67
C VAL A 95 5.01 -14.98 -9.78
N ALA A 96 4.81 -13.85 -10.43
CA ALA A 96 5.69 -13.34 -11.46
C ALA A 96 6.26 -11.96 -11.06
N LEU A 97 7.54 -11.74 -11.33
CA LEU A 97 8.15 -10.41 -11.23
C LEU A 97 7.61 -9.54 -12.38
N LEU A 98 7.02 -8.41 -12.06
CA LEU A 98 6.48 -7.46 -13.03
C LEU A 98 7.48 -6.34 -13.35
N ASP A 99 8.11 -5.79 -12.31
CA ASP A 99 9.10 -4.71 -12.44
C ASP A 99 10.07 -4.78 -11.26
N ASN A 100 11.37 -4.59 -11.54
CA ASN A 100 12.43 -4.57 -10.53
C ASN A 100 13.14 -3.22 -10.41
N THR A 101 12.65 -2.20 -11.09
CA THR A 101 13.26 -0.86 -11.11
C THR A 101 12.52 0.14 -10.22
N ALA A 102 11.21 -0.07 -10.05
CA ALA A 102 10.38 0.75 -9.19
C ALA A 102 10.33 0.20 -7.76
N VAL A 103 10.83 0.97 -6.81
CA VAL A 103 10.78 0.68 -5.37
C VAL A 103 9.77 1.58 -4.72
N ILE A 104 8.90 1.03 -3.89
CA ILE A 104 7.84 1.79 -3.22
C ILE A 104 8.41 2.49 -2.00
N GLU A 105 8.38 3.82 -2.01
CA GLU A 105 8.88 4.67 -0.93
C GLU A 105 7.76 5.06 0.06
N GLY A 106 6.59 5.39 -0.44
CA GLY A 106 5.42 5.70 0.38
C GLY A 106 4.48 4.49 0.48
N ILE A 107 4.62 3.68 1.53
CA ILE A 107 3.89 2.40 1.68
C ILE A 107 2.38 2.62 1.68
N ASP A 108 1.91 3.62 2.42
CA ASP A 108 0.49 3.93 2.56
C ASP A 108 -0.09 4.74 1.39
N SER A 109 0.71 5.07 0.39
CA SER A 109 0.25 5.69 -0.84
C SER A 109 -0.38 4.71 -1.83
N ALA A 110 -0.15 3.40 -1.64
CA ALA A 110 -0.57 2.38 -2.58
C ALA A 110 -2.07 2.08 -2.46
N CYS A 111 -2.80 2.31 -3.54
CA CYS A 111 -4.23 1.98 -3.65
C CYS A 111 -4.62 1.62 -5.09
N ALA A 112 -5.76 0.96 -5.23
CA ALA A 112 -6.36 0.72 -6.54
C ALA A 112 -7.10 1.99 -7.01
N PHE A 113 -6.80 2.45 -8.21
CA PHE A 113 -7.44 3.59 -8.83
C PHE A 113 -7.48 3.44 -10.36
N ASN A 114 -8.63 3.74 -10.95
CA ASN A 114 -8.83 3.69 -12.40
C ASN A 114 -8.32 2.38 -13.02
N ASN A 115 -8.62 1.27 -12.34
CA ASN A 115 -8.23 -0.08 -12.76
C ASN A 115 -6.71 -0.30 -12.88
N GLN A 116 -5.93 0.40 -12.09
CA GLN A 116 -4.49 0.26 -11.92
C GLN A 116 -4.17 0.40 -10.44
N VAL A 117 -3.02 -0.09 -10.00
CA VAL A 117 -2.49 0.21 -8.67
C VAL A 117 -1.62 1.46 -8.79
N TRP A 118 -1.91 2.45 -7.98
CA TRP A 118 -1.15 3.69 -7.90
C TRP A 118 -0.35 3.71 -6.60
N ALA A 119 0.89 4.13 -6.68
CA ALA A 119 1.77 4.21 -5.51
C ALA A 119 2.87 5.24 -5.70
N MET A 120 3.41 5.74 -4.58
CA MET A 120 4.60 6.58 -4.56
C MET A 120 5.86 5.72 -4.52
N SER A 121 6.72 5.90 -5.51
CA SER A 121 7.97 5.17 -5.68
C SER A 121 9.19 6.10 -5.73
N ASN A 122 10.38 5.52 -5.79
CA ASN A 122 11.64 6.20 -6.05
C ASN A 122 11.67 6.98 -7.40
N GLN A 123 10.77 6.64 -8.32
CA GLN A 123 10.63 7.31 -9.61
C GLN A 123 9.49 8.35 -9.62
N GLY A 124 8.90 8.62 -8.46
CA GLY A 124 7.69 9.43 -8.31
C GLY A 124 6.42 8.59 -8.23
N VAL A 125 5.28 9.18 -8.54
CA VAL A 125 4.01 8.44 -8.56
C VAL A 125 3.93 7.56 -9.80
N ILE A 126 3.75 6.28 -9.58
CA ILE A 126 3.62 5.28 -10.62
C ILE A 126 2.22 4.69 -10.67
N SER A 127 1.82 4.25 -11.85
CA SER A 127 0.67 3.38 -12.06
C SER A 127 1.15 2.00 -12.48
N ILE A 128 0.63 0.98 -11.85
CA ILE A 128 0.97 -0.42 -12.06
C ILE A 128 -0.25 -1.10 -12.67
N SER A 129 -0.06 -1.74 -13.80
CA SER A 129 -1.07 -2.52 -14.50
C SER A 129 -0.60 -3.96 -14.71
N ASP A 130 -1.46 -4.81 -15.24
CA ASP A 130 -1.10 -6.18 -15.61
C ASP A 130 0.02 -6.26 -16.67
N THR A 131 0.25 -5.19 -17.40
CA THR A 131 1.21 -5.12 -18.52
C THR A 131 2.51 -4.42 -18.16
N GLY A 132 2.59 -3.77 -17.00
CA GLY A 132 3.82 -3.08 -16.58
C GLY A 132 3.55 -1.83 -15.73
N VAL A 133 4.60 -1.05 -15.54
CA VAL A 133 4.64 0.14 -14.69
C VAL A 133 4.85 1.38 -15.54
N ALA A 134 4.12 2.46 -15.23
CA ALA A 134 4.25 3.75 -15.90
C ALA A 134 4.37 4.89 -14.87
N VAL A 135 5.28 5.85 -15.11
CA VAL A 135 5.44 7.04 -14.25
C VAL A 135 4.42 8.10 -14.64
N MET A 136 3.56 8.47 -13.68
CA MET A 136 2.46 9.41 -13.88
C MET A 136 2.77 10.82 -13.37
N SER A 137 3.77 10.98 -12.51
CA SER A 137 4.12 12.27 -11.89
C SER A 137 5.09 13.13 -12.67
N ARG A 138 5.38 12.83 -13.93
CA ARG A 138 6.32 13.63 -14.74
C ARG A 138 6.11 15.15 -14.65
N PRO A 139 4.87 15.69 -14.68
CA PRO A 139 4.65 17.13 -14.57
C PRO A 139 5.03 17.74 -13.21
N ILE A 140 5.08 16.94 -12.16
CA ILE A 140 5.39 17.34 -10.78
C ILE A 140 6.59 16.58 -10.20
N GLU A 141 7.39 15.96 -11.06
CA GLU A 141 8.47 15.03 -10.70
C GLU A 141 9.44 15.63 -9.68
N LYS A 142 9.84 16.88 -9.90
CA LYS A 142 10.80 17.57 -9.03
C LYS A 142 10.31 17.65 -7.58
N ASP A 143 9.05 18.02 -7.39
CA ASP A 143 8.49 18.20 -6.04
C ASP A 143 8.29 16.86 -5.33
N VAL A 144 7.86 15.86 -6.08
CA VAL A 144 7.54 14.54 -5.53
C VAL A 144 8.79 13.72 -5.25
N ILE A 145 9.83 13.78 -6.09
CA ILE A 145 11.09 13.08 -5.84
C ILE A 145 11.91 13.76 -4.75
N GLN A 146 11.84 15.08 -4.62
CA GLN A 146 12.59 15.80 -3.59
C GLN A 146 12.31 15.25 -2.19
N VAL A 147 11.07 14.92 -1.88
CA VAL A 147 10.65 14.48 -0.53
C VAL A 147 11.06 13.04 -0.19
N THR A 148 11.55 12.26 -1.16
CA THR A 148 12.12 10.93 -0.89
C THR A 148 13.58 10.98 -0.40
N ALA A 149 14.18 12.15 -0.41
CA ALA A 149 15.57 12.32 0.03
C ALA A 149 15.72 12.05 1.56
N PRO A 150 16.88 11.52 2.01
CA PRO A 150 17.09 11.08 3.40
C PRO A 150 16.81 12.11 4.49
N GLN A 151 16.90 13.39 4.17
CA GLN A 151 16.61 14.48 5.12
C GLN A 151 15.13 14.57 5.50
N TYR A 152 14.23 14.06 4.67
CA TYR A 152 12.78 14.00 4.95
C TYR A 152 12.45 12.78 5.79
N THR A 153 12.89 12.75 7.04
CA THR A 153 12.82 11.56 7.93
C THR A 153 11.42 11.05 8.18
N ASN A 154 10.41 11.92 8.11
CA ASN A 154 9.02 11.58 8.34
C ASN A 154 8.26 11.23 7.05
N PHE A 155 8.91 11.25 5.89
CA PHE A 155 8.27 11.02 4.61
C PHE A 155 7.47 9.70 4.58
N GLN A 156 8.09 8.59 4.97
CA GLN A 156 7.44 7.27 4.91
C GLN A 156 6.22 7.15 5.84
N SER A 157 6.28 7.75 7.02
CA SER A 157 5.20 7.69 8.02
C SER A 157 4.07 8.70 7.77
N ALA A 158 4.37 9.80 7.10
CA ALA A 158 3.43 10.88 6.86
C ALA A 158 2.77 10.80 5.47
N THR A 159 3.39 10.07 4.53
CA THR A 159 2.88 9.98 3.16
C THR A 159 1.81 8.89 3.05
N PHE A 160 0.63 9.28 2.57
CA PHE A 160 -0.46 8.36 2.29
C PHE A 160 -1.20 8.74 1.01
N GLY A 161 -1.91 7.80 0.45
CA GLY A 161 -2.68 8.03 -0.77
C GLY A 161 -3.99 7.26 -0.77
N PHE A 162 -4.98 7.81 -1.44
CA PHE A 162 -6.26 7.15 -1.62
C PHE A 162 -6.92 7.55 -2.93
N ALA A 163 -7.82 6.68 -3.38
CA ALA A 163 -8.57 6.87 -4.61
C ALA A 163 -9.94 7.49 -4.32
N TYR A 164 -10.31 8.49 -5.10
CA TYR A 164 -11.66 9.06 -5.14
C TYR A 164 -12.28 8.77 -6.51
N GLU A 165 -12.75 7.54 -6.67
CA GLU A 165 -13.19 7.00 -7.96
C GLU A 165 -14.33 7.79 -8.60
N SER A 166 -15.32 8.25 -7.80
CA SER A 166 -16.46 9.00 -8.34
C SER A 166 -16.07 10.33 -8.97
N ASP A 167 -15.04 10.98 -8.43
CA ASP A 167 -14.50 12.22 -8.97
C ASP A 167 -13.26 11.98 -9.85
N ARG A 168 -12.93 10.70 -10.10
CA ARG A 168 -11.79 10.29 -10.92
C ARG A 168 -10.46 10.90 -10.47
N LYS A 169 -10.24 10.92 -9.15
CA LYS A 169 -9.04 11.51 -8.56
C LYS A 169 -8.25 10.47 -7.78
N TYR A 170 -6.93 10.51 -7.94
CA TYR A 170 -5.98 9.93 -7.01
C TYR A 170 -5.38 11.08 -6.19
N ILE A 171 -5.35 10.93 -4.88
CA ILE A 171 -4.87 11.95 -3.95
C ILE A 171 -3.67 11.37 -3.21
N LEU A 172 -2.53 12.02 -3.35
CA LEU A 172 -1.30 11.74 -2.62
C LEU A 172 -1.04 12.88 -1.64
N ALA A 173 -1.07 12.58 -0.36
CA ALA A 173 -0.69 13.51 0.70
C ALA A 173 0.75 13.20 1.15
N THR A 174 1.59 14.23 1.26
CA THR A 174 2.99 14.07 1.62
C THR A 174 3.54 15.31 2.33
N VAL A 175 4.73 15.20 2.90
CA VAL A 175 5.48 16.32 3.49
C VAL A 175 6.03 17.23 2.39
N THR A 176 6.36 18.47 2.73
CA THR A 176 7.01 19.43 1.83
C THR A 176 8.30 20.01 2.40
N ASP A 177 8.47 19.94 3.72
CA ASP A 177 9.62 20.43 4.45
C ASP A 177 10.24 19.30 5.30
N GLU A 178 11.54 19.40 5.57
CA GLU A 178 12.28 18.42 6.39
C GLU A 178 11.76 18.35 7.82
N SER A 179 11.18 19.43 8.33
CA SER A 179 10.61 19.54 9.67
C SER A 179 9.17 19.05 9.79
N ASP A 180 8.50 18.77 8.67
CA ASP A 180 7.11 18.32 8.65
C ASP A 180 6.99 16.95 9.34
N GLN A 181 6.12 16.87 10.33
CA GLN A 181 5.79 15.60 11.01
C GLN A 181 4.59 14.89 10.38
N TYR A 182 3.81 15.59 9.59
CA TYR A 182 2.59 15.13 8.94
C TYR A 182 2.53 15.64 7.51
N ALA A 183 1.66 15.07 6.70
CA ALA A 183 1.45 15.58 5.35
C ALA A 183 0.89 17.01 5.38
N THR A 184 1.56 17.90 4.66
CA THR A 184 1.22 19.34 4.55
C THR A 184 0.75 19.71 3.16
N GLN A 185 0.97 18.84 2.19
CA GLN A 185 0.63 19.04 0.78
C GLN A 185 -0.08 17.80 0.22
N GLU A 186 -1.16 18.05 -0.52
CA GLU A 186 -1.82 17.02 -1.33
C GLU A 186 -1.59 17.28 -2.81
N TYR A 187 -1.12 16.27 -3.53
CA TYR A 187 -1.06 16.23 -4.99
C TYR A 187 -2.24 15.43 -5.51
N VAL A 188 -3.10 16.07 -6.26
CA VAL A 188 -4.34 15.49 -6.76
C VAL A 188 -4.26 15.30 -8.26
N TYR A 189 -4.23 14.06 -8.68
CA TYR A 189 -4.33 13.69 -10.09
C TYR A 189 -5.78 13.50 -10.48
N ASN A 190 -6.18 14.07 -11.60
CA ASN A 190 -7.49 13.86 -12.17
C ASN A 190 -7.34 13.07 -13.49
N SER A 191 -7.91 11.86 -13.53
CA SER A 191 -7.78 10.97 -14.68
C SER A 191 -8.58 11.40 -15.93
N PHE A 192 -9.55 12.29 -15.76
CA PHE A 192 -10.32 12.84 -16.90
C PHE A 192 -9.54 13.94 -17.62
N THR A 193 -8.92 14.85 -16.87
CA THR A 193 -8.13 15.97 -17.42
C THR A 193 -6.67 15.61 -17.63
N ASN A 194 -6.23 14.47 -17.12
CA ASN A 194 -4.84 14.02 -17.13
C ASN A 194 -3.89 15.08 -16.52
N SER A 195 -4.30 15.73 -15.44
CA SER A 195 -3.59 16.85 -14.83
C SER A 195 -3.45 16.70 -13.33
N TRP A 196 -2.39 17.33 -12.84
CA TRP A 196 -2.11 17.43 -11.41
C TRP A 196 -2.49 18.79 -10.87
N THR A 197 -3.09 18.81 -9.67
CA THR A 197 -3.38 20.01 -8.89
C THR A 197 -2.82 19.85 -7.48
N ARG A 198 -2.61 20.97 -6.77
CA ARG A 198 -2.11 20.97 -5.40
C ARG A 198 -3.18 21.52 -4.46
N TRP A 199 -3.31 20.85 -3.32
CA TRP A 199 -4.10 21.33 -2.19
C TRP A 199 -3.19 21.42 -0.97
N THR A 200 -3.14 22.58 -0.33
CA THR A 200 -2.33 22.80 0.87
C THR A 200 -3.19 22.59 2.10
N ARG A 201 -2.99 21.47 2.77
CA ARG A 201 -3.73 21.06 3.97
C ARG A 201 -2.87 20.14 4.81
N THR A 202 -3.06 20.17 6.13
CA THR A 202 -2.35 19.31 7.08
C THR A 202 -3.27 18.21 7.57
N PHE A 203 -2.99 16.97 7.16
CA PHE A 203 -3.73 15.79 7.56
C PHE A 203 -2.78 14.62 7.82
N ASN A 204 -3.24 13.68 8.65
CA ASN A 204 -2.48 12.47 8.98
C ASN A 204 -3.03 11.22 8.29
N CYS A 205 -4.27 11.25 7.90
CA CYS A 205 -4.91 10.16 7.14
C CYS A 205 -6.09 10.69 6.35
N GLY A 206 -6.49 9.95 5.33
CA GLY A 206 -7.66 10.25 4.52
C GLY A 206 -8.27 9.00 3.91
N PHE A 207 -9.57 9.00 3.75
CA PHE A 207 -10.28 7.93 3.07
C PHE A 207 -11.59 8.42 2.44
N VAL A 208 -12.10 7.67 1.49
CA VAL A 208 -13.41 7.91 0.89
C VAL A 208 -14.41 6.94 1.49
N ASN A 209 -15.46 7.47 2.10
CA ASN A 209 -16.54 6.63 2.62
C ASN A 209 -17.46 6.18 1.47
N PRO A 210 -17.56 4.88 1.20
CA PRO A 210 -18.36 4.36 0.08
C PRO A 210 -19.88 4.59 0.26
N ALA A 211 -20.36 4.76 1.50
CA ALA A 211 -21.80 4.93 1.76
C ALA A 211 -22.32 6.30 1.31
N ASN A 212 -21.53 7.36 1.41
CA ASN A 212 -21.95 8.72 1.06
C ASN A 212 -21.04 9.38 0.03
N ASN A 213 -20.00 8.66 -0.40
CA ASN A 213 -19.05 9.10 -1.42
C ASN A 213 -18.42 10.46 -1.12
N ARG A 214 -17.99 10.65 0.11
CA ARG A 214 -17.30 11.84 0.59
C ARG A 214 -15.95 11.50 1.14
N ILE A 215 -15.00 12.41 1.00
CA ILE A 215 -13.68 12.28 1.59
C ILE A 215 -13.75 12.71 3.07
N TYR A 216 -13.10 11.92 3.91
CA TYR A 216 -12.87 12.20 5.31
C TYR A 216 -11.38 12.31 5.56
N TRP A 217 -10.96 13.32 6.32
CA TRP A 217 -9.56 13.53 6.71
C TRP A 217 -9.43 13.58 8.22
N GLY A 218 -8.41 12.92 8.75
CA GLY A 218 -8.03 13.00 10.15
C GLY A 218 -6.98 14.08 10.38
N HIS A 219 -7.27 15.01 11.29
CA HIS A 219 -6.31 16.05 11.66
C HIS A 219 -5.29 15.51 12.67
N PRO A 220 -3.99 15.79 12.52
CA PRO A 220 -2.95 15.19 13.34
C PRO A 220 -2.95 15.61 14.81
N SER A 221 -3.42 16.81 15.15
CA SER A 221 -3.23 17.39 16.50
C SER A 221 -4.51 17.71 17.27
N ASN A 222 -5.65 17.92 16.60
CA ASN A 222 -6.87 18.36 17.29
C ASN A 222 -7.92 17.26 17.49
N GLY A 223 -7.65 16.03 16.99
CA GLY A 223 -8.58 14.90 17.09
C GLY A 223 -9.87 15.02 16.27
N TYR A 224 -9.98 16.02 15.40
CA TYR A 224 -11.15 16.20 14.56
C TYR A 224 -11.05 15.42 13.25
N VAL A 225 -12.21 14.97 12.78
CA VAL A 225 -12.38 14.41 11.45
C VAL A 225 -13.10 15.44 10.59
N TYR A 226 -12.46 15.85 9.51
CA TYR A 226 -13.03 16.76 8.54
C TYR A 226 -13.69 15.98 7.40
N VAL A 227 -14.80 16.50 6.90
CA VAL A 227 -15.51 15.92 5.77
C VAL A 227 -15.58 16.93 4.63
N GLU A 228 -15.39 16.45 3.40
CA GLU A 228 -15.57 17.26 2.21
C GLU A 228 -17.03 17.73 2.11
N ARG A 229 -17.21 19.04 1.91
CA ARG A 229 -18.52 19.59 1.55
C ARG A 229 -18.65 19.54 0.02
N LYS A 230 -19.49 18.65 -0.47
CA LYS A 230 -20.00 18.76 -1.84
C LYS A 230 -21.17 19.73 -1.81
N SER A 231 -21.04 20.81 -2.54
CA SER A 231 -22.16 21.73 -2.84
C SER A 231 -23.10 21.08 -3.84
#